data_f50947cd571e3c4a8c31473b3922c333
#
_entry.id   f50947cd571e3c4a8c31473b3922c333
#
_cell.length_a   1.000
_cell.length_b   1.000
_cell.length_c   1.000
_cell.angle_alpha   90.00
_cell.angle_beta   90.00
_cell.angle_gamma   90.00
#
_symmetry.space_group_name_H-M   'P 1'
#
loop_
_entity.id
_entity.type
_entity.pdbx_description
1 polymer ?
#
loop_
_entity_poly.entity_id
_entity_poly.type
_entity_poly.pdbx_seq_one_letter_code
_entity_poly.pdbx_strand_id
1 'polypeptide(L)'
;MTGRLEGKVAIITGAAMGLGAADAELFASEGAQVVLTDIAEDKGQALADKLSGTFFKHDVTDEDRWIEIINETEKKYGRIDVLVNNAGIVKPGDPENQTTEEYRLTMSVHMDSTFFGCKYVIPVMAKTGGGSIVNMCSIASVQGESYVAAYCAAKGAIEAYSLSLIHISEPTETRGNLVCRLLLEKK
;
A
#
# COMPACT_ATOMS: atom_id res chain seq x y z
N MET A 1 -23.74 -5.52 14.99
CA MET A 1 -22.35 -5.50 15.47
C MET A 1 -21.66 -4.40 14.65
N THR A 2 -20.92 -3.50 15.28
CA THR A 2 -20.07 -2.52 14.58
C THR A 2 -18.99 -3.30 13.82
N GLY A 3 -18.67 -2.87 12.59
CA GLY A 3 -17.59 -3.48 11.79
C GLY A 3 -16.22 -3.34 12.47
N ARG A 4 -15.27 -4.21 12.14
CA ARG A 4 -13.91 -4.21 12.71
C ARG A 4 -13.12 -2.94 12.40
N LEU A 5 -13.48 -2.24 11.34
CA LEU A 5 -12.83 -1.02 10.86
C LEU A 5 -13.72 0.23 11.01
N GLU A 6 -14.74 0.16 11.87
CA GLU A 6 -15.65 1.27 12.10
C GLU A 6 -14.90 2.56 12.47
N GLY A 7 -15.14 3.63 11.71
CA GLY A 7 -14.52 4.94 11.90
C GLY A 7 -13.04 5.02 11.51
N LYS A 8 -12.46 3.97 10.89
CA LYS A 8 -11.11 3.98 10.36
C LYS A 8 -11.05 4.54 8.95
N VAL A 9 -9.95 5.18 8.61
CA VAL A 9 -9.66 5.71 7.26
C VAL A 9 -8.55 4.85 6.65
N ALA A 10 -8.82 4.23 5.50
CA ALA A 10 -7.92 3.31 4.84
C ALA A 10 -7.59 3.79 3.42
N ILE A 11 -6.31 3.96 3.10
CA ILE A 11 -5.82 4.19 1.75
C ILE A 11 -5.38 2.86 1.15
N ILE A 12 -5.84 2.56 -0.08
CA ILE A 12 -5.53 1.32 -0.80
C ILE A 12 -5.03 1.68 -2.19
N THR A 13 -3.80 1.29 -2.53
CA THR A 13 -3.24 1.53 -3.86
C THR A 13 -3.49 0.36 -4.81
N GLY A 14 -3.62 0.66 -6.13
CA GLY A 14 -4.00 -0.36 -7.11
C GLY A 14 -5.40 -0.89 -6.86
N ALA A 15 -6.31 -0.02 -6.43
CA ALA A 15 -7.63 -0.40 -5.91
C ALA A 15 -8.73 -0.46 -6.96
N ALA A 16 -8.45 -0.18 -8.24
CA ALA A 16 -9.47 -0.23 -9.29
C ALA A 16 -9.88 -1.66 -9.70
N MET A 17 -9.08 -2.66 -9.34
CA MET A 17 -9.34 -4.06 -9.70
C MET A 17 -8.58 -5.05 -8.81
N GLY A 18 -8.87 -6.35 -8.98
CA GLY A 18 -8.12 -7.44 -8.33
C GLY A 18 -8.18 -7.40 -6.81
N LEU A 19 -7.04 -7.69 -6.16
CA LEU A 19 -6.94 -7.74 -4.70
C LEU A 19 -7.25 -6.39 -4.06
N GLY A 20 -6.72 -5.30 -4.60
CA GLY A 20 -6.97 -3.97 -4.05
C GLY A 20 -8.45 -3.57 -4.07
N ALA A 21 -9.21 -3.95 -5.12
CA ALA A 21 -10.65 -3.73 -5.16
C ALA A 21 -11.39 -4.60 -4.12
N ALA A 22 -10.98 -5.86 -3.98
CA ALA A 22 -11.56 -6.75 -2.98
C ALA A 22 -11.30 -6.27 -1.54
N ASP A 23 -10.09 -5.77 -1.28
CA ASP A 23 -9.72 -5.17 0.01
C ASP A 23 -10.58 -3.92 0.28
N ALA A 24 -10.77 -3.05 -0.73
CA ALA A 24 -11.61 -1.86 -0.60
C ALA A 24 -13.06 -2.22 -0.27
N GLU A 25 -13.64 -3.21 -0.96
CA GLU A 25 -14.99 -3.71 -0.68
C GLU A 25 -15.11 -4.28 0.73
N LEU A 26 -14.16 -5.12 1.14
CA LEU A 26 -14.15 -5.70 2.48
C LEU A 26 -13.99 -4.63 3.56
N PHE A 27 -13.06 -3.69 3.40
CA PHE A 27 -12.81 -2.62 4.38
C PHE A 27 -14.03 -1.73 4.53
N ALA A 28 -14.67 -1.35 3.42
CA ALA A 28 -15.92 -0.59 3.45
C ALA A 28 -17.05 -1.37 4.17
N SER A 29 -17.17 -2.67 3.91
CA SER A 29 -18.17 -3.52 4.59
C SER A 29 -17.93 -3.66 6.10
N GLU A 30 -16.68 -3.48 6.55
CA GLU A 30 -16.28 -3.48 7.96
C GLU A 30 -16.32 -2.07 8.60
N GLY A 31 -16.86 -1.08 7.88
CA GLY A 31 -17.11 0.27 8.40
C GLY A 31 -15.98 1.28 8.17
N ALA A 32 -14.97 0.96 7.36
CA ALA A 32 -13.92 1.92 7.03
C ALA A 32 -14.37 2.98 6.01
N GLN A 33 -13.85 4.19 6.16
CA GLN A 33 -13.81 5.17 5.08
C GLN A 33 -12.65 4.80 4.14
N VAL A 34 -12.97 4.39 2.91
CA VAL A 34 -11.97 3.93 1.96
C VAL A 34 -11.56 5.03 0.99
N VAL A 35 -10.25 5.16 0.81
CA VAL A 35 -9.60 6.02 -0.18
C VAL A 35 -8.88 5.12 -1.18
N LEU A 36 -9.43 5.04 -2.39
CA LEU A 36 -8.95 4.21 -3.46
C LEU A 36 -8.01 5.01 -4.34
N THR A 37 -6.88 4.42 -4.70
CA THR A 37 -5.96 5.06 -5.65
C THR A 37 -5.53 4.09 -6.74
N ASP A 38 -5.54 4.54 -7.99
CA ASP A 38 -5.17 3.74 -9.17
C ASP A 38 -4.89 4.64 -10.39
N ILE A 39 -4.21 4.12 -11.40
CA ILE A 39 -4.09 4.77 -12.71
C ILE A 39 -5.35 4.59 -13.56
N ALA A 40 -6.14 3.55 -13.32
CA ALA A 40 -7.38 3.23 -14.02
C ALA A 40 -8.55 4.04 -13.47
N GLU A 41 -8.63 5.32 -13.88
CA GLU A 41 -9.52 6.34 -13.34
C GLU A 41 -10.99 5.92 -13.36
N ASP A 42 -11.53 5.53 -14.52
CA ASP A 42 -12.96 5.19 -14.66
C ASP A 42 -13.39 4.05 -13.72
N LYS A 43 -12.58 3.00 -13.63
CA LYS A 43 -12.88 1.85 -12.77
C LYS A 43 -12.75 2.19 -11.29
N GLY A 44 -11.70 2.93 -10.94
CA GLY A 44 -11.46 3.34 -9.57
C GLY A 44 -12.55 4.28 -9.07
N GLN A 45 -12.97 5.25 -9.87
CA GLN A 45 -14.06 6.16 -9.53
C GLN A 45 -15.40 5.41 -9.37
N ALA A 46 -15.73 4.53 -10.30
CA ALA A 46 -16.97 3.74 -10.22
C ALA A 46 -17.02 2.87 -8.95
N LEU A 47 -15.89 2.28 -8.55
CA LEU A 47 -15.81 1.52 -7.31
C LEU A 47 -15.93 2.43 -6.07
N ALA A 48 -15.25 3.55 -6.06
CA ALA A 48 -15.35 4.51 -4.96
C ALA A 48 -16.78 5.02 -4.77
N ASP A 49 -17.49 5.34 -5.85
CA ASP A 49 -18.89 5.75 -5.81
C ASP A 49 -19.79 4.65 -5.21
N LYS A 50 -19.58 3.39 -5.64
CA LYS A 50 -20.28 2.23 -5.09
C LYS A 50 -20.08 2.06 -3.59
N LEU A 51 -18.87 2.34 -3.10
CA LEU A 51 -18.49 2.17 -1.70
C LEU A 51 -18.70 3.44 -0.85
N SER A 52 -19.20 4.53 -1.43
CA SER A 52 -19.25 5.85 -0.79
C SER A 52 -17.87 6.31 -0.29
N GLY A 53 -16.81 5.90 -1.00
CA GLY A 53 -15.42 6.20 -0.72
C GLY A 53 -14.91 7.46 -1.44
N THR A 54 -13.60 7.57 -1.52
CA THR A 54 -12.91 8.63 -2.28
C THR A 54 -11.97 7.96 -3.29
N PHE A 55 -11.88 8.50 -4.50
CA PHE A 55 -10.92 8.06 -5.49
C PHE A 55 -9.93 9.16 -5.83
N PHE A 56 -8.66 8.78 -6.00
CA PHE A 56 -7.62 9.63 -6.57
C PHE A 56 -6.92 8.88 -7.71
N LYS A 57 -6.81 9.53 -8.87
CA LYS A 57 -5.93 9.05 -9.93
C LYS A 57 -4.48 9.14 -9.44
N HIS A 58 -3.77 8.03 -9.47
CA HIS A 58 -2.46 7.89 -8.86
C HIS A 58 -1.56 6.95 -9.63
N ASP A 59 -0.48 7.48 -10.17
CA ASP A 59 0.69 6.69 -10.52
C ASP A 59 1.56 6.61 -9.27
N VAL A 60 1.70 5.44 -8.70
CA VAL A 60 2.45 5.23 -7.44
C VAL A 60 3.95 5.50 -7.57
N THR A 61 4.46 5.69 -8.78
CA THR A 61 5.85 6.08 -9.03
C THR A 61 6.09 7.59 -8.90
N ASP A 62 5.02 8.37 -8.80
CA ASP A 62 5.05 9.83 -8.64
C ASP A 62 5.04 10.21 -7.15
N GLU A 63 6.21 10.62 -6.64
CA GLU A 63 6.38 11.00 -5.23
C GLU A 63 5.54 12.24 -4.85
N ASP A 64 5.44 13.23 -5.73
CA ASP A 64 4.67 14.45 -5.45
C ASP A 64 3.18 14.13 -5.32
N ARG A 65 2.70 13.20 -6.14
CA ARG A 65 1.31 12.76 -6.06
C ARG A 65 0.98 12.03 -4.75
N TRP A 66 1.94 11.28 -4.19
CA TRP A 66 1.80 10.71 -2.85
C TRP A 66 1.58 11.79 -1.79
N ILE A 67 2.38 12.86 -1.82
CA ILE A 67 2.26 13.99 -0.88
C ILE A 67 0.87 14.61 -0.96
N GLU A 68 0.38 14.87 -2.18
CA GLU A 68 -0.95 15.44 -2.39
C GLU A 68 -2.05 14.55 -1.82
N ILE A 69 -2.06 13.26 -2.16
CA ILE A 69 -3.10 12.30 -1.72
C ILE A 69 -3.13 12.16 -0.20
N ILE A 70 -1.98 12.05 0.44
CA ILE A 70 -1.89 11.97 1.90
C ILE A 70 -2.45 13.25 2.54
N ASN A 71 -2.06 14.42 2.05
CA ASN A 71 -2.52 15.70 2.57
C ASN A 71 -4.03 15.90 2.36
N GLU A 72 -4.56 15.56 1.18
CA GLU A 72 -5.99 15.66 0.89
C GLU A 72 -6.80 14.70 1.75
N THR A 73 -6.29 13.49 1.99
CA THR A 73 -6.92 12.51 2.88
C THR A 73 -6.92 13.00 4.33
N GLU A 74 -5.77 13.47 4.84
CA GLU A 74 -5.67 14.05 6.19
C GLU A 74 -6.63 15.24 6.33
N LYS A 75 -6.67 16.14 5.35
CA LYS A 75 -7.58 17.29 5.35
C LYS A 75 -9.05 16.89 5.36
N LYS A 76 -9.43 15.87 4.60
CA LYS A 76 -10.83 15.44 4.45
C LYS A 76 -11.34 14.67 5.68
N TYR A 77 -10.52 13.80 6.23
CA TYR A 77 -10.93 12.84 7.27
C TYR A 77 -10.30 13.10 8.65
N GLY A 78 -9.29 13.95 8.73
CA GLY A 78 -8.58 14.27 9.97
C GLY A 78 -7.62 13.19 10.45
N ARG A 79 -7.55 12.04 9.77
CA ARG A 79 -6.74 10.87 10.13
C ARG A 79 -6.49 9.95 8.97
N ILE A 80 -5.46 9.12 9.11
CA ILE A 80 -5.23 7.94 8.27
C ILE A 80 -4.86 6.81 9.23
N ASP A 81 -5.61 5.71 9.20
CA ASP A 81 -5.42 4.58 10.11
C ASP A 81 -4.77 3.37 9.44
N VAL A 82 -5.03 3.20 8.14
CA VAL A 82 -4.54 2.06 7.37
C VAL A 82 -3.99 2.52 6.03
N LEU A 83 -2.83 1.98 5.66
CA LEU A 83 -2.29 2.07 4.30
C LEU A 83 -2.07 0.66 3.76
N VAL A 84 -2.61 0.37 2.58
CA VAL A 84 -2.34 -0.87 1.83
C VAL A 84 -1.55 -0.53 0.57
N ASN A 85 -0.25 -0.80 0.59
CA ASN A 85 0.65 -0.71 -0.56
C ASN A 85 0.46 -1.98 -1.40
N ASN A 86 -0.61 -2.00 -2.23
CA ASN A 86 -0.99 -3.15 -3.04
C ASN A 86 -0.62 -2.98 -4.52
N ALA A 87 -0.52 -1.76 -5.04
CA ALA A 87 -0.19 -1.52 -6.44
C ALA A 87 1.05 -2.31 -6.88
N GLY A 88 0.98 -2.91 -8.05
CA GLY A 88 2.09 -3.72 -8.56
C GLY A 88 1.88 -4.17 -10.00
N ILE A 89 2.97 -4.55 -10.63
CA ILE A 89 3.04 -5.07 -12.00
C ILE A 89 3.92 -6.31 -12.05
N VAL A 90 3.72 -7.14 -13.05
CA VAL A 90 4.65 -8.22 -13.39
C VAL A 90 5.08 -8.05 -14.83
N LYS A 91 6.38 -7.97 -15.06
CA LYS A 91 7.02 -7.93 -16.37
C LYS A 91 7.89 -9.18 -16.53
N PRO A 92 7.36 -10.25 -17.13
CA PRO A 92 8.16 -11.46 -17.36
C PRO A 92 9.26 -11.19 -18.39
N GLY A 93 10.41 -11.76 -18.16
CA GLY A 93 11.56 -11.68 -19.08
C GLY A 93 12.77 -12.43 -18.55
N ASP A 94 13.60 -12.92 -19.45
CA ASP A 94 14.92 -13.46 -19.08
C ASP A 94 15.84 -12.30 -18.68
N PRO A 95 16.75 -12.49 -17.72
CA PRO A 95 17.67 -11.46 -17.28
C PRO A 95 18.47 -10.80 -18.39
N GLU A 96 18.83 -11.56 -19.42
CA GLU A 96 19.58 -11.10 -20.59
C GLU A 96 18.74 -10.31 -21.60
N ASN A 97 17.42 -10.47 -21.59
CA ASN A 97 16.50 -9.82 -22.52
C ASN A 97 15.64 -8.72 -21.87
N GLN A 98 15.55 -8.70 -20.54
CA GLN A 98 14.81 -7.66 -19.82
C GLN A 98 15.54 -6.32 -19.93
N THR A 99 14.84 -5.29 -20.39
CA THR A 99 15.45 -3.97 -20.53
C THR A 99 15.68 -3.31 -19.17
N THR A 100 16.64 -2.38 -19.14
CA THR A 100 16.90 -1.57 -17.93
C THR A 100 15.64 -0.76 -17.53
N GLU A 101 14.88 -0.29 -18.49
CA GLU A 101 13.65 0.45 -18.28
C GLU A 101 12.58 -0.40 -17.63
N GLU A 102 12.39 -1.65 -18.07
CA GLU A 102 11.44 -2.58 -17.46
C GLU A 102 11.85 -2.96 -16.03
N TYR A 103 13.14 -3.17 -15.80
CA TYR A 103 13.68 -3.40 -14.47
C TYR A 103 13.40 -2.20 -13.55
N ARG A 104 13.75 -0.98 -13.99
CA ARG A 104 13.54 0.24 -13.23
C ARG A 104 12.07 0.50 -12.95
N LEU A 105 11.21 0.32 -13.95
CA LEU A 105 9.76 0.45 -13.78
C LEU A 105 9.25 -0.54 -12.72
N THR A 106 9.70 -1.79 -12.77
CA THR A 106 9.32 -2.80 -11.77
C THR A 106 9.74 -2.37 -10.37
N MET A 107 10.99 -1.94 -10.20
CA MET A 107 11.48 -1.44 -8.90
C MET A 107 10.70 -0.22 -8.42
N SER A 108 10.43 0.73 -9.30
CA SER A 108 9.73 1.96 -8.95
C SER A 108 8.27 1.71 -8.55
N VAL A 109 7.54 0.89 -9.32
CA VAL A 109 6.15 0.56 -8.99
C VAL A 109 6.03 -0.23 -7.69
N HIS A 110 7.02 -1.05 -7.34
CA HIS A 110 6.98 -1.89 -6.14
C HIS A 110 7.70 -1.28 -4.94
N MET A 111 9.02 -1.06 -5.06
CA MET A 111 9.83 -0.67 -3.91
C MET A 111 9.74 0.83 -3.62
N ASP A 112 9.92 1.69 -4.65
CA ASP A 112 9.90 3.13 -4.43
C ASP A 112 8.51 3.57 -3.97
N SER A 113 7.44 3.03 -4.55
CA SER A 113 6.06 3.31 -4.13
C SER A 113 5.79 2.92 -2.67
N THR A 114 6.29 1.75 -2.24
CA THR A 114 6.18 1.31 -0.84
C THR A 114 6.94 2.25 0.09
N PHE A 115 8.13 2.68 -0.33
CA PHE A 115 8.92 3.67 0.40
C PHE A 115 8.17 5.01 0.52
N PHE A 116 7.63 5.56 -0.58
CA PHE A 116 6.89 6.81 -0.56
C PHE A 116 5.64 6.72 0.33
N GLY A 117 4.86 5.66 0.17
CA GLY A 117 3.68 5.43 1.00
C GLY A 117 4.00 5.42 2.49
N CYS A 118 5.00 4.67 2.90
CA CYS A 118 5.46 4.62 4.29
C CYS A 118 6.00 5.98 4.76
N LYS A 119 6.85 6.63 3.96
CA LYS A 119 7.50 7.91 4.28
C LYS A 119 6.48 8.99 4.64
N TYR A 120 5.41 9.10 3.85
CA TYR A 120 4.45 10.19 4.01
C TYR A 120 3.27 9.86 4.92
N VAL A 121 2.89 8.58 5.06
CA VAL A 121 1.77 8.22 5.93
C VAL A 121 2.17 8.13 7.40
N ILE A 122 3.39 7.66 7.71
CA ILE A 122 3.85 7.46 9.11
C ILE A 122 3.71 8.73 9.97
N PRO A 123 4.14 9.92 9.50
CA PRO A 123 3.97 11.15 10.29
C PRO A 123 2.51 11.51 10.58
N VAL A 124 1.59 11.22 9.65
CA VAL A 124 0.15 11.46 9.83
C VAL A 124 -0.44 10.47 10.84
N MET A 125 -0.12 9.18 10.70
CA MET A 125 -0.55 8.16 11.65
C MET A 125 -0.06 8.46 13.07
N ALA A 126 1.19 8.92 13.22
CA ALA A 126 1.77 9.25 14.52
C ALA A 126 1.00 10.37 15.25
N LYS A 127 0.47 11.37 14.54
CA LYS A 127 -0.33 12.46 15.11
C LYS A 127 -1.67 11.97 15.71
N THR A 128 -2.20 10.88 15.19
CA THR A 128 -3.53 10.37 15.54
C THR A 128 -3.50 9.11 16.40
N GLY A 129 -2.32 8.78 16.96
CA GLY A 129 -2.17 7.67 17.91
C GLY A 129 -1.72 6.36 17.27
N GLY A 130 -1.27 6.38 16.03
CA GLY A 130 -0.75 5.22 15.31
C GLY A 130 -1.64 4.76 14.17
N GLY A 131 -1.17 3.73 13.47
CA GLY A 131 -1.86 3.16 12.31
C GLY A 131 -1.31 1.78 11.96
N SER A 132 -1.77 1.24 10.85
CA SER A 132 -1.33 -0.06 10.32
C SER A 132 -0.96 0.08 8.86
N ILE A 133 0.19 -0.46 8.47
CA ILE A 133 0.66 -0.48 7.08
C ILE A 133 0.77 -1.92 6.62
N VAL A 134 0.14 -2.22 5.49
CA VAL A 134 0.22 -3.51 4.80
C VAL A 134 1.02 -3.32 3.52
N ASN A 135 2.20 -3.94 3.46
CA ASN A 135 3.03 -3.97 2.26
C ASN A 135 2.85 -5.32 1.57
N MET A 136 2.30 -5.31 0.35
CA MET A 136 2.02 -6.54 -0.40
C MET A 136 3.32 -7.17 -0.89
N CYS A 137 3.75 -8.22 -0.21
CA CYS A 137 4.84 -9.10 -0.63
C CYS A 137 4.36 -10.20 -1.58
N SER A 138 5.20 -11.18 -1.82
CA SER A 138 4.92 -12.36 -2.64
C SER A 138 5.74 -13.54 -2.12
N ILE A 139 5.31 -14.75 -2.41
CA ILE A 139 6.15 -15.95 -2.23
C ILE A 139 7.45 -15.83 -3.04
N ALA A 140 7.42 -15.08 -4.14
CA ALA A 140 8.58 -14.77 -4.97
C ALA A 140 9.69 -13.99 -4.24
N SER A 141 9.39 -13.39 -3.07
CA SER A 141 10.40 -12.71 -2.24
C SER A 141 11.40 -13.70 -1.61
N VAL A 142 10.97 -14.94 -1.36
CA VAL A 142 11.76 -15.95 -0.65
C VAL A 142 12.09 -17.17 -1.51
N GLN A 143 11.28 -17.54 -2.50
CA GLN A 143 11.52 -18.74 -3.30
C GLN A 143 12.23 -18.45 -4.63
N GLY A 144 12.06 -17.22 -5.17
CA GLY A 144 12.46 -16.92 -6.53
C GLY A 144 11.62 -17.69 -7.57
N GLU A 145 11.23 -17.01 -8.63
CA GLU A 145 10.44 -17.59 -9.72
C GLU A 145 11.12 -17.36 -11.06
N SER A 146 10.94 -18.30 -11.98
CA SER A 146 11.50 -18.21 -13.33
C SER A 146 10.88 -17.03 -14.09
N TYR A 147 11.69 -16.36 -14.91
CA TYR A 147 11.27 -15.28 -15.80
C TYR A 147 10.75 -14.00 -15.13
N VAL A 148 10.88 -13.83 -13.83
CA VAL A 148 10.42 -12.65 -13.08
C VAL A 148 11.45 -12.15 -12.06
N ALA A 149 12.74 -12.20 -12.42
CA ALA A 149 13.84 -11.87 -11.51
C ALA A 149 13.73 -10.45 -10.91
N ALA A 150 13.37 -9.44 -11.70
CA ALA A 150 13.17 -8.08 -11.22
C ALA A 150 12.01 -7.98 -10.21
N TYR A 151 10.92 -8.71 -10.45
CA TYR A 151 9.81 -8.80 -9.52
C TYR A 151 10.21 -9.47 -8.21
N CYS A 152 10.94 -10.60 -8.26
CA CYS A 152 11.48 -11.27 -7.07
C CYS A 152 12.36 -10.32 -6.26
N ALA A 153 13.27 -9.59 -6.94
CA ALA A 153 14.14 -8.61 -6.30
C ALA A 153 13.34 -7.50 -5.61
N ALA A 154 12.33 -6.93 -6.31
CA ALA A 154 11.48 -5.87 -5.75
C ALA A 154 10.69 -6.37 -4.53
N LYS A 155 10.10 -7.57 -4.61
CA LYS A 155 9.33 -8.15 -3.48
C LYS A 155 10.22 -8.53 -2.31
N GLY A 156 11.44 -9.03 -2.56
CA GLY A 156 12.45 -9.25 -1.51
C GLY A 156 12.89 -7.94 -0.84
N ALA A 157 13.03 -6.87 -1.62
CA ALA A 157 13.33 -5.54 -1.07
C ALA A 157 12.21 -5.03 -0.17
N ILE A 158 10.93 -5.19 -0.57
CA ILE A 158 9.77 -4.80 0.27
C ILE A 158 9.77 -5.60 1.58
N GLU A 159 10.03 -6.89 1.55
CA GLU A 159 10.10 -7.73 2.75
C GLU A 159 11.19 -7.24 3.71
N ALA A 160 12.42 -7.09 3.22
CA ALA A 160 13.54 -6.60 4.03
C ALA A 160 13.30 -5.19 4.57
N TYR A 161 12.73 -4.29 3.76
CA TYR A 161 12.35 -2.94 4.17
C TYR A 161 11.31 -2.97 5.30
N SER A 162 10.26 -3.76 5.14
CA SER A 162 9.20 -3.90 6.14
C SER A 162 9.74 -4.44 7.47
N LEU A 163 10.60 -5.47 7.43
CA LEU A 163 11.27 -6.01 8.60
C LEU A 163 12.17 -4.97 9.29
N SER A 164 12.87 -4.14 8.52
CA SER A 164 13.66 -3.04 9.09
C SER A 164 12.79 -2.01 9.81
N LEU A 165 11.63 -1.65 9.22
CA LEU A 165 10.75 -0.66 9.81
C LEU A 165 10.14 -1.09 11.14
N ILE A 166 9.81 -2.36 11.35
CA ILE A 166 9.27 -2.82 12.64
C ILE A 166 10.26 -2.63 13.79
N HIS A 167 11.57 -2.69 13.54
CA HIS A 167 12.58 -2.42 14.56
C HIS A 167 12.74 -0.94 14.92
N ILE A 168 12.23 -0.03 14.08
CA ILE A 168 12.27 1.41 14.29
C ILE A 168 10.96 1.92 14.87
N SER A 169 9.85 1.41 14.37
CA SER A 169 8.50 1.86 14.66
C SER A 169 7.76 1.00 15.67
N GLU A 170 8.23 -0.19 15.97
CA GLU A 170 7.72 -0.92 17.11
C GLU A 170 8.14 -0.22 18.39
N PRO A 171 7.20 0.12 19.24
CA PRO A 171 7.59 0.62 20.53
C PRO A 171 8.11 -0.54 21.37
N THR A 172 9.26 -0.41 21.82
CA THR A 172 9.44 -0.70 23.21
C THR A 172 8.50 0.23 23.94
N GLU A 173 7.20 -0.06 23.93
CA GLU A 173 6.15 0.51 24.77
C GLU A 173 5.51 1.85 24.38
N THR A 174 6.06 2.71 23.53
CA THR A 174 5.50 4.05 23.32
C THR A 174 5.32 4.49 21.88
N ARG A 175 5.84 3.77 20.92
CA ARG A 175 5.65 4.10 19.50
C ARG A 175 4.79 3.03 18.89
N GLY A 176 3.51 3.29 18.76
CA GLY A 176 2.54 2.30 18.27
C GLY A 176 3.04 1.54 17.07
N ASN A 177 2.77 0.25 17.01
CA ASN A 177 3.10 -0.63 15.88
C ASN A 177 2.59 -0.01 14.59
N LEU A 178 3.44 0.73 13.90
CA LEU A 178 3.07 1.46 12.70
C LEU A 178 3.22 0.60 11.44
N VAL A 179 3.93 -0.52 11.53
CA VAL A 179 4.35 -1.29 10.37
C VAL A 179 3.88 -2.73 10.46
N CYS A 180 3.27 -3.22 9.41
CA CYS A 180 2.98 -4.63 9.16
C CYS A 180 2.30 -5.40 10.32
N ARG A 181 1.59 -4.73 11.20
CA ARG A 181 0.89 -5.38 12.30
C ARG A 181 -0.05 -6.50 11.81
N LEU A 182 -0.71 -6.28 10.67
CA LEU A 182 -1.57 -7.31 10.05
C LEU A 182 -0.79 -8.51 9.50
N LEU A 183 0.48 -8.33 9.10
CA LEU A 183 1.35 -9.43 8.67
C LEU A 183 1.99 -10.17 9.85
N LEU A 184 2.10 -9.52 10.99
CA LEU A 184 2.73 -10.06 12.20
C LEU A 184 1.74 -10.53 13.25
N GLU A 185 0.45 -10.25 13.12
CA GLU A 185 -0.57 -10.90 13.95
C GLU A 185 -0.59 -12.40 13.63
N LYS A 186 0.43 -13.05 14.14
CA LYS A 186 0.43 -14.49 14.26
C LYS A 186 -0.47 -14.85 15.43
N LYS A 187 -1.63 -15.40 15.06
CA LYS A 187 -2.48 -16.28 15.89
C LYS A 187 -3.06 -15.65 17.14
#